data_5b4f55db8ed7bc5be6834672e5296edb
#
_entry.id   5b4f55db8ed7bc5be6834672e5296edb
#
_cell.length_a   1.000
_cell.length_b   1.000
_cell.length_c   1.000
_cell.angle_alpha   90.00
_cell.angle_beta   90.00
_cell.angle_gamma   90.00
#
_symmetry.space_group_name_H-M   'P 1'
#
loop_
_entity.id
_entity.type
_entity.pdbx_description
1 polymer ?
#
loop_
_entity_poly.entity_id
_entity_poly.type
_entity_poly.pdbx_seq_one_letter_code
_entity_poly.pdbx_strand_id
1 'polypeptide(L)'
;MKTNTQKYKVCYKCRKKLPLTSEYFSKQKKSSDGYDGRCKSCVNLISKKYRKERGEQYRIDNITKGKEHQQKRIDKGQCRHCSTKRLPNSDTLCEKHWFQYASKHHLGTMKRGNELKALLEKQNYKCAYTGLVLTPAVDASVDHIIALSTDAEQYNKIENLQWVHSAINRMKNNHTEEDFLKYIKLIYENRLSG
;
A
#
# COMPACT_ATOMS: atom_id res chain seq x y z
N MET A 1 -11.04 13.51 -49.55
CA MET A 1 -9.93 12.76 -48.91
C MET A 1 -9.10 13.74 -48.08
N LYS A 2 -9.10 13.64 -46.76
CA LYS A 2 -8.25 14.52 -45.91
C LYS A 2 -6.83 13.95 -45.94
N THR A 3 -5.92 14.63 -46.63
CA THR A 3 -4.48 14.31 -46.58
C THR A 3 -3.98 14.54 -45.18
N ASN A 4 -3.76 13.45 -44.44
CA ASN A 4 -3.22 13.48 -43.11
C ASN A 4 -1.72 13.79 -43.19
N THR A 5 -1.36 15.07 -43.25
CA THR A 5 0.03 15.54 -43.29
C THR A 5 0.65 15.35 -41.92
N GLN A 6 1.34 14.24 -41.71
CA GLN A 6 2.06 13.94 -40.48
C GLN A 6 3.13 15.02 -40.26
N LYS A 7 2.99 15.75 -39.15
CA LYS A 7 3.99 16.78 -38.75
C LYS A 7 5.23 16.10 -38.15
N TYR A 8 6.39 16.71 -38.41
CA TYR A 8 7.68 16.25 -37.91
C TYR A 8 8.37 17.33 -37.09
N LYS A 9 9.20 16.93 -36.15
CA LYS A 9 10.04 17.82 -35.34
C LYS A 9 11.48 17.28 -35.29
N VAL A 10 12.45 18.19 -35.36
CA VAL A 10 13.87 17.84 -35.21
C VAL A 10 14.25 17.92 -33.71
N CYS A 11 14.72 16.83 -33.14
CA CYS A 11 15.28 16.84 -31.82
C CYS A 11 16.56 17.68 -31.79
N TYR A 12 16.60 18.76 -30.99
CA TYR A 12 17.78 19.62 -30.95
C TYR A 12 19.03 18.92 -30.37
N LYS A 13 18.86 17.82 -29.61
CA LYS A 13 19.99 17.10 -29.00
C LYS A 13 20.64 16.07 -29.94
N CYS A 14 19.84 15.22 -30.63
CA CYS A 14 20.37 14.18 -31.52
C CYS A 14 20.21 14.51 -33.02
N ARG A 15 19.58 15.64 -33.35
CA ARG A 15 19.31 16.11 -34.70
C ARG A 15 18.43 15.20 -35.59
N LYS A 16 17.86 14.14 -35.00
CA LYS A 16 16.94 13.26 -35.71
C LYS A 16 15.60 13.97 -35.97
N LYS A 17 15.09 13.88 -37.19
CA LYS A 17 13.75 14.30 -37.59
C LYS A 17 12.77 13.16 -37.26
N LEU A 18 11.84 13.39 -36.35
CA LEU A 18 10.92 12.38 -35.80
C LEU A 18 9.47 12.90 -35.92
N PRO A 19 8.47 11.99 -36.02
CA PRO A 19 7.07 12.36 -35.97
C PRO A 19 6.74 13.20 -34.74
N LEU A 20 5.97 14.27 -34.88
CA LEU A 20 5.54 15.13 -33.77
C LEU A 20 4.37 14.49 -33.03
N THR A 21 4.64 13.47 -32.27
CA THR A 21 3.65 12.71 -31.50
C THR A 21 4.12 12.50 -30.07
N SER A 22 3.18 12.12 -29.18
CA SER A 22 3.47 11.77 -27.80
C SER A 22 4.29 10.48 -27.66
N GLU A 23 4.49 9.72 -28.72
CA GLU A 23 5.37 8.56 -28.77
C GLU A 23 6.84 9.00 -28.70
N TYR A 24 7.22 10.00 -29.48
CA TYR A 24 8.61 10.47 -29.62
C TYR A 24 8.96 11.65 -28.72
N PHE A 25 7.99 12.50 -28.38
CA PHE A 25 8.23 13.70 -27.58
C PHE A 25 7.28 13.79 -26.38
N SER A 26 7.77 14.30 -25.26
CA SER A 26 6.93 14.57 -24.09
C SER A 26 6.13 15.85 -24.29
N LYS A 27 4.86 15.88 -23.83
CA LYS A 27 4.03 17.09 -23.87
C LYS A 27 4.65 18.18 -23.00
N GLN A 28 4.67 19.41 -23.50
CA GLN A 28 5.19 20.59 -22.80
C GLN A 28 4.34 21.83 -23.10
N LYS A 29 3.54 22.26 -22.12
CA LYS A 29 2.59 23.38 -22.28
C LYS A 29 3.23 24.71 -22.69
N LYS A 30 4.50 24.97 -22.35
CA LYS A 30 5.23 26.20 -22.64
C LYS A 30 5.87 26.22 -24.05
N SER A 31 5.82 25.10 -24.77
CA SER A 31 6.36 25.02 -26.13
C SER A 31 5.29 25.41 -27.14
N SER A 32 5.68 26.17 -28.21
CA SER A 32 4.78 26.64 -29.26
C SER A 32 4.08 25.49 -30.00
N ASP A 33 4.69 24.31 -30.07
CA ASP A 33 4.12 23.11 -30.70
C ASP A 33 3.57 22.10 -29.69
N GLY A 34 3.57 22.42 -28.37
CA GLY A 34 3.05 21.60 -27.31
C GLY A 34 3.96 20.43 -26.87
N TYR A 35 5.19 20.35 -27.41
CA TYR A 35 6.12 19.23 -27.12
C TYR A 35 7.53 19.71 -26.72
N ASP A 36 8.24 18.89 -25.91
CA ASP A 36 9.66 19.13 -25.56
C ASP A 36 10.50 19.18 -26.84
N GLY A 37 11.52 20.02 -26.85
CA GLY A 37 12.47 20.13 -27.97
C GLY A 37 13.40 18.90 -28.09
N ARG A 38 13.42 18.03 -27.06
CA ARG A 38 14.21 16.78 -27.02
C ARG A 38 13.30 15.59 -27.20
N CYS A 39 13.71 14.63 -28.00
CA CYS A 39 13.01 13.35 -28.07
C CYS A 39 13.15 12.56 -26.75
N LYS A 40 12.19 11.67 -26.47
CA LYS A 40 12.16 10.84 -25.27
C LYS A 40 13.43 10.00 -25.07
N SER A 41 14.01 9.50 -26.17
CA SER A 41 15.29 8.76 -26.12
C SER A 41 16.43 9.61 -25.59
N CYS A 42 16.55 10.86 -26.03
CA CYS A 42 17.56 11.80 -25.53
C CYS A 42 17.31 12.19 -24.08
N VAL A 43 16.05 12.42 -23.68
CA VAL A 43 15.69 12.70 -22.29
C VAL A 43 16.07 11.52 -21.40
N ASN A 44 15.78 10.28 -21.83
CA ASN A 44 16.12 9.08 -21.08
C ASN A 44 17.65 8.88 -20.96
N LEU A 45 18.41 9.12 -22.02
CA LEU A 45 19.88 9.05 -21.98
C LEU A 45 20.47 10.08 -21.03
N ILE A 46 20.00 11.32 -21.09
CA ILE A 46 20.41 12.39 -20.17
C ILE A 46 20.08 11.98 -18.72
N SER A 47 18.87 11.52 -18.48
CA SER A 47 18.42 11.07 -17.14
C SER A 47 19.25 9.90 -16.61
N LYS A 48 19.61 8.92 -17.48
CA LYS A 48 20.51 7.81 -17.11
C LYS A 48 21.89 8.32 -16.75
N LYS A 49 22.45 9.27 -17.55
CA LYS A 49 23.75 9.88 -17.29
C LYS A 49 23.76 10.61 -15.93
N TYR A 50 22.77 11.47 -15.69
CA TYR A 50 22.63 12.18 -14.40
C TYR A 50 22.46 11.23 -13.21
N ARG A 51 21.69 10.15 -13.36
CA ARG A 51 21.56 9.13 -12.29
C ARG A 51 22.89 8.44 -12.00
N LYS A 52 23.68 8.16 -13.04
CA LYS A 52 25.01 7.54 -12.88
C LYS A 52 26.01 8.51 -12.25
N GLU A 53 26.01 9.78 -12.65
CA GLU A 53 26.94 10.81 -12.18
C GLU A 53 26.64 11.29 -10.74
N ARG A 54 25.34 11.35 -10.36
CA ARG A 54 24.94 11.70 -9.00
C ARG A 54 24.94 10.55 -8.02
N GLY A 55 25.03 9.32 -8.52
CA GLY A 55 25.27 8.10 -7.75
C GLY A 55 24.42 7.91 -6.51
N GLU A 56 25.00 7.27 -5.54
CA GLU A 56 24.40 6.91 -4.25
C GLU A 56 23.99 8.14 -3.43
N GLN A 57 24.75 9.25 -3.50
CA GLN A 57 24.45 10.47 -2.75
C GLN A 57 23.09 11.07 -3.11
N TYR A 58 22.73 11.11 -4.39
CA TYR A 58 21.42 11.59 -4.82
C TYR A 58 20.26 10.72 -4.32
N ARG A 59 20.48 9.39 -4.23
CA ARG A 59 19.49 8.46 -3.64
C ARG A 59 19.33 8.74 -2.16
N ILE A 60 20.45 8.87 -1.43
CA ILE A 60 20.46 9.17 0.01
C ILE A 60 19.74 10.48 0.28
N ASP A 61 20.06 11.55 -0.45
CA ASP A 61 19.45 12.87 -0.28
C ASP A 61 17.92 12.83 -0.49
N ASN A 62 17.44 12.11 -1.53
CA ASN A 62 16.01 11.98 -1.78
C ASN A 62 15.30 11.15 -0.70
N ILE A 63 15.92 10.08 -0.22
CA ILE A 63 15.39 9.27 0.88
C ILE A 63 15.31 10.12 2.14
N THR A 64 16.36 10.88 2.44
CA THR A 64 16.44 11.75 3.62
C THR A 64 15.36 12.82 3.58
N LYS A 65 15.25 13.57 2.47
CA LYS A 65 14.18 14.56 2.27
C LYS A 65 12.78 13.93 2.39
N GLY A 66 12.58 12.73 1.84
CA GLY A 66 11.33 12.01 1.97
C GLY A 66 10.99 11.68 3.44
N LYS A 67 11.97 11.21 4.22
CA LYS A 67 11.82 10.95 5.65
C LYS A 67 11.52 12.22 6.43
N GLU A 68 12.22 13.32 6.16
CA GLU A 68 11.98 14.62 6.77
C GLU A 68 10.55 15.13 6.52
N HIS A 69 10.06 14.99 5.26
CA HIS A 69 8.68 15.36 4.93
C HIS A 69 7.65 14.49 5.66
N GLN A 70 7.93 13.20 5.84
CA GLN A 70 7.08 12.31 6.61
C GLN A 70 7.09 12.70 8.09
N GLN A 71 8.27 12.97 8.65
CA GLN A 71 8.41 13.39 10.05
C GLN A 71 7.66 14.68 10.32
N LYS A 72 7.81 15.72 9.48
CA LYS A 72 7.07 16.97 9.60
C LYS A 72 5.54 16.80 9.63
N ARG A 73 4.99 15.81 8.91
CA ARG A 73 3.57 15.48 9.00
C ARG A 73 3.22 14.82 10.32
N ILE A 74 4.04 13.86 10.77
CA ILE A 74 3.84 13.16 12.04
C ILE A 74 3.85 14.15 13.20
N ASP A 75 4.77 15.12 13.22
CA ASP A 75 4.89 16.17 14.23
C ASP A 75 3.63 17.07 14.29
N LYS A 76 2.95 17.23 13.14
CA LYS A 76 1.67 17.92 13.03
C LYS A 76 0.45 17.04 13.36
N GLY A 77 0.63 15.83 13.87
CA GLY A 77 -0.46 14.90 14.13
C GLY A 77 -1.13 14.33 12.88
N GLN A 78 -0.43 14.41 11.73
CA GLN A 78 -0.93 13.93 10.44
C GLN A 78 -0.34 12.56 10.08
N CYS A 79 -1.02 11.87 9.18
CA CYS A 79 -0.53 10.63 8.59
C CYS A 79 0.77 10.87 7.82
N ARG A 80 1.78 10.00 7.98
CA ARG A 80 3.05 10.11 7.26
C ARG A 80 2.91 10.09 5.73
N HIS A 81 1.82 9.53 5.19
CA HIS A 81 1.59 9.40 3.74
C HIS A 81 0.70 10.50 3.15
N CYS A 82 -0.14 11.14 3.98
CA CYS A 82 -1.04 12.20 3.55
C CYS A 82 -1.27 13.23 4.66
N SER A 83 -1.98 14.32 4.36
CA SER A 83 -2.28 15.38 5.33
C SER A 83 -3.48 15.09 6.24
N THR A 84 -4.14 13.93 6.11
CA THR A 84 -5.26 13.53 6.97
C THR A 84 -4.77 13.28 8.39
N LYS A 85 -5.58 13.63 9.38
CA LYS A 85 -5.31 13.33 10.80
C LYS A 85 -5.06 11.84 10.98
N ARG A 86 -4.04 11.50 11.76
CA ARG A 86 -3.75 10.08 12.11
C ARG A 86 -4.79 9.52 13.07
N LEU A 87 -4.91 8.21 13.13
CA LEU A 87 -5.70 7.53 14.16
C LEU A 87 -5.14 7.87 15.55
N PRO A 88 -5.99 8.04 16.59
CA PRO A 88 -5.54 8.38 17.93
C PRO A 88 -4.47 7.43 18.48
N ASN A 89 -4.62 6.15 18.14
CA ASN A 89 -3.75 5.08 18.65
C ASN A 89 -2.72 4.60 17.59
N SER A 90 -2.51 5.37 16.55
CA SER A 90 -1.46 5.12 15.56
C SER A 90 -0.44 6.23 15.58
N ASP A 91 0.83 5.88 15.71
CA ASP A 91 1.92 6.86 15.72
C ASP A 91 2.10 7.56 14.36
N THR A 92 1.66 6.94 13.27
CA THR A 92 2.02 7.43 11.93
C THR A 92 0.93 7.35 10.87
N LEU A 93 -0.18 6.65 11.09
CA LEU A 93 -1.15 6.34 10.04
C LEU A 93 -2.55 6.92 10.32
N CYS A 94 -3.23 7.40 9.28
CA CYS A 94 -4.67 7.59 9.28
C CYS A 94 -5.39 6.25 9.01
N GLU A 95 -6.69 6.22 9.24
CA GLU A 95 -7.51 5.02 9.06
C GLU A 95 -7.32 4.38 7.68
N LYS A 96 -7.43 5.18 6.60
CA LYS A 96 -7.22 4.70 5.22
C LYS A 96 -5.89 3.96 5.05
N HIS A 97 -4.79 4.56 5.48
CA HIS A 97 -3.48 3.96 5.31
C HIS A 97 -3.26 2.76 6.25
N TRP A 98 -3.88 2.75 7.42
CA TRP A 98 -3.84 1.61 8.32
C TRP A 98 -4.47 0.37 7.66
N PHE A 99 -5.68 0.49 7.10
CA PHE A 99 -6.30 -0.59 6.33
C PHE A 99 -5.51 -0.99 5.08
N GLN A 100 -4.89 -0.04 4.38
CA GLN A 100 -4.04 -0.34 3.24
C GLN A 100 -2.80 -1.17 3.62
N TYR A 101 -2.17 -0.87 4.75
CA TYR A 101 -1.06 -1.67 5.25
C TYR A 101 -1.51 -3.06 5.70
N ALA A 102 -2.62 -3.17 6.42
CA ALA A 102 -3.21 -4.46 6.77
C ALA A 102 -3.49 -5.30 5.50
N SER A 103 -4.08 -4.67 4.48
CA SER A 103 -4.37 -5.32 3.19
C SER A 103 -3.10 -5.78 2.47
N LYS A 104 -2.00 -5.02 2.54
CA LYS A 104 -0.73 -5.46 1.98
C LYS A 104 -0.22 -6.74 2.63
N HIS A 105 -0.35 -6.86 3.95
CA HIS A 105 0.10 -8.03 4.69
C HIS A 105 -0.74 -9.28 4.42
N HIS A 106 -2.07 -9.14 4.38
CA HIS A 106 -2.98 -10.28 4.32
C HIS A 106 -3.53 -10.57 2.92
N LEU A 107 -3.52 -9.58 2.02
CA LEU A 107 -4.04 -9.68 0.65
C LEU A 107 -2.98 -9.35 -0.42
N GLY A 108 -1.70 -9.21 -0.05
CA GLY A 108 -0.57 -8.96 -0.95
C GLY A 108 -0.54 -7.58 -1.60
N THR A 109 -1.56 -6.72 -1.40
CA THR A 109 -1.67 -5.41 -2.07
C THR A 109 -2.31 -4.37 -1.18
N MET A 110 -1.83 -3.12 -1.26
CA MET A 110 -2.43 -1.98 -0.56
C MET A 110 -3.79 -1.54 -1.15
N LYS A 111 -4.14 -2.02 -2.34
CA LYS A 111 -5.34 -1.54 -3.07
C LYS A 111 -6.66 -2.04 -2.47
N ARG A 112 -6.62 -3.13 -1.71
CA ARG A 112 -7.79 -3.80 -1.14
C ARG A 112 -8.11 -3.39 0.31
N GLY A 113 -7.55 -2.28 0.80
CA GLY A 113 -7.80 -1.78 2.16
C GLY A 113 -9.27 -1.53 2.47
N ASN A 114 -10.05 -1.07 1.48
CA ASN A 114 -11.49 -0.86 1.65
C ASN A 114 -12.26 -2.18 1.87
N GLU A 115 -11.79 -3.31 1.33
CA GLU A 115 -12.40 -4.63 1.55
C GLU A 115 -12.22 -5.07 3.00
N LEU A 116 -11.03 -4.87 3.58
CA LEU A 116 -10.78 -5.14 5.00
C LEU A 116 -11.60 -4.22 5.91
N LYS A 117 -11.77 -2.95 5.53
CA LYS A 117 -12.63 -2.03 6.26
C LYS A 117 -14.08 -2.51 6.23
N ALA A 118 -14.61 -2.84 5.06
CA ALA A 118 -15.98 -3.36 4.91
C ALA A 118 -16.18 -4.68 5.68
N LEU A 119 -15.17 -5.54 5.77
CA LEU A 119 -15.20 -6.75 6.58
C LEU A 119 -15.34 -6.42 8.08
N LEU A 120 -14.60 -5.44 8.60
CA LEU A 120 -14.72 -4.99 9.99
C LEU A 120 -16.08 -4.36 10.28
N GLU A 121 -16.58 -3.55 9.35
CA GLU A 121 -17.93 -2.96 9.44
C GLU A 121 -19.01 -4.04 9.43
N LYS A 122 -18.90 -5.06 8.57
CA LYS A 122 -19.80 -6.22 8.54
C LYS A 122 -19.81 -6.99 9.86
N GLN A 123 -18.66 -7.06 10.55
CA GLN A 123 -18.55 -7.65 11.89
C GLN A 123 -19.00 -6.71 13.01
N ASN A 124 -19.57 -5.52 12.67
CA ASN A 124 -19.96 -4.49 13.65
C ASN A 124 -18.83 -4.13 14.62
N TYR A 125 -17.59 -4.10 14.13
CA TYR A 125 -16.37 -3.85 14.94
C TYR A 125 -16.23 -4.83 16.12
N LYS A 126 -16.64 -6.09 15.95
CA LYS A 126 -16.55 -7.12 16.99
C LYS A 126 -15.60 -8.24 16.58
N CYS A 127 -14.90 -8.76 17.57
CA CYS A 127 -14.08 -9.95 17.44
C CYS A 127 -14.92 -11.15 17.04
N ALA A 128 -14.50 -11.87 15.98
CA ALA A 128 -15.23 -13.03 15.48
C ALA A 128 -15.39 -14.16 16.53
N TYR A 129 -14.42 -14.32 17.43
CA TYR A 129 -14.45 -15.36 18.47
C TYR A 129 -15.13 -14.93 19.76
N THR A 130 -14.88 -13.70 20.22
CA THR A 130 -15.27 -13.29 21.58
C THR A 130 -16.40 -12.27 21.63
N GLY A 131 -16.75 -11.65 20.49
CA GLY A 131 -17.70 -10.55 20.46
C GLY A 131 -17.21 -9.23 21.08
N LEU A 132 -15.97 -9.18 21.60
CA LEU A 132 -15.39 -7.95 22.14
C LEU A 132 -15.29 -6.88 21.06
N VAL A 133 -15.53 -5.63 21.44
CA VAL A 133 -15.38 -4.48 20.52
C VAL A 133 -13.94 -4.32 20.13
N LEU A 134 -13.68 -4.15 18.84
CA LEU A 134 -12.37 -3.97 18.26
C LEU A 134 -12.13 -2.50 17.89
N THR A 135 -10.96 -2.01 18.24
CA THR A 135 -10.51 -0.66 17.91
C THR A 135 -9.35 -0.73 16.90
N PRO A 136 -9.50 -0.14 15.68
CA PRO A 136 -8.39 -0.05 14.73
C PRO A 136 -7.15 0.56 15.34
N ALA A 137 -5.99 -0.03 15.03
CA ALA A 137 -4.67 0.35 15.54
C ALA A 137 -4.46 0.18 17.07
N VAL A 138 -5.38 -0.48 17.78
CA VAL A 138 -5.24 -0.85 19.20
C VAL A 138 -5.18 -2.36 19.34
N ASP A 139 -6.31 -3.00 19.15
CA ASP A 139 -6.54 -4.42 19.42
C ASP A 139 -7.11 -5.20 18.23
N ALA A 140 -7.57 -4.50 17.18
CA ALA A 140 -8.04 -5.14 15.96
C ALA A 140 -6.89 -5.79 15.20
N SER A 141 -7.01 -7.08 14.92
CA SER A 141 -6.05 -7.87 14.15
C SER A 141 -6.76 -8.73 13.10
N VAL A 142 -6.20 -8.84 11.90
CA VAL A 142 -6.70 -9.74 10.87
C VAL A 142 -6.17 -11.15 11.14
N ASP A 143 -7.05 -12.13 11.10
CA ASP A 143 -6.76 -13.55 11.23
C ASP A 143 -7.16 -14.28 9.94
N HIS A 144 -6.44 -15.35 9.62
CA HIS A 144 -6.83 -16.30 8.57
C HIS A 144 -7.66 -17.42 9.20
N ILE A 145 -8.89 -17.59 8.74
CA ILE A 145 -9.80 -18.66 9.21
C ILE A 145 -9.13 -20.00 9.00
N ILE A 146 -8.69 -20.28 7.78
CA ILE A 146 -7.83 -21.42 7.43
C ILE A 146 -6.39 -20.92 7.46
N ALA A 147 -5.57 -21.50 8.34
CA ALA A 147 -4.18 -21.10 8.47
C ALA A 147 -3.41 -21.34 7.16
N LEU A 148 -2.57 -20.40 6.76
CA LEU A 148 -1.78 -20.50 5.52
C LEU A 148 -0.76 -21.64 5.56
N SER A 149 -0.37 -22.10 6.74
CA SER A 149 0.43 -23.30 6.94
C SER A 149 -0.32 -24.58 6.55
N THR A 150 -1.65 -24.56 6.60
CA THR A 150 -2.53 -25.67 6.21
C THR A 150 -2.87 -25.63 4.72
N ASP A 151 -3.17 -24.45 4.21
CA ASP A 151 -3.54 -24.24 2.79
C ASP A 151 -3.04 -22.88 2.31
N ALA A 152 -1.91 -22.89 1.59
CA ALA A 152 -1.31 -21.69 1.03
C ALA A 152 -2.14 -21.04 -0.09
N GLU A 153 -3.09 -21.78 -0.71
CA GLU A 153 -3.98 -21.26 -1.75
C GLU A 153 -5.03 -20.30 -1.19
N GLN A 154 -5.21 -20.26 0.13
CA GLN A 154 -6.08 -19.31 0.83
C GLN A 154 -5.46 -17.91 0.95
N TYR A 155 -4.20 -17.74 0.59
CA TYR A 155 -3.57 -16.43 0.55
C TYR A 155 -4.31 -15.51 -0.44
N ASN A 156 -4.44 -14.23 -0.09
CA ASN A 156 -5.17 -13.21 -0.87
C ASN A 156 -6.70 -13.37 -0.98
N LYS A 157 -7.32 -14.31 -0.31
CA LYS A 157 -8.78 -14.48 -0.31
C LYS A 157 -9.38 -13.74 0.88
N ILE A 158 -10.24 -12.75 0.59
CA ILE A 158 -10.92 -11.95 1.65
C ILE A 158 -11.87 -12.84 2.45
N GLU A 159 -12.44 -13.86 1.82
CA GLU A 159 -13.37 -14.84 2.41
C GLU A 159 -12.69 -15.68 3.49
N ASN A 160 -11.36 -15.82 3.41
CA ASN A 160 -10.55 -16.51 4.42
C ASN A 160 -10.08 -15.58 5.54
N LEU A 161 -10.55 -14.34 5.59
CA LEU A 161 -10.14 -13.37 6.61
C LEU A 161 -11.27 -13.04 7.57
N GLN A 162 -10.89 -12.80 8.81
CA GLN A 162 -11.78 -12.28 9.84
C GLN A 162 -11.02 -11.31 10.75
N TRP A 163 -11.76 -10.41 11.40
CA TRP A 163 -11.21 -9.54 12.43
C TRP A 163 -11.38 -10.15 13.81
N VAL A 164 -10.30 -10.19 14.55
CA VAL A 164 -10.25 -10.74 15.90
C VAL A 164 -9.48 -9.81 16.84
N HIS A 165 -9.63 -9.99 18.14
CA HIS A 165 -8.79 -9.30 19.11
C HIS A 165 -7.35 -9.80 18.99
N SER A 166 -6.36 -8.90 19.03
CA SER A 166 -4.94 -9.23 18.83
C SER A 166 -4.39 -10.27 19.79
N ALA A 167 -4.90 -10.34 21.03
CA ALA A 167 -4.54 -11.40 21.97
C ALA A 167 -5.06 -12.76 21.50
N ILE A 168 -6.31 -12.83 21.02
CA ILE A 168 -6.90 -14.05 20.48
C ILE A 168 -6.15 -14.53 19.26
N ASN A 169 -5.78 -13.61 18.35
CA ASN A 169 -4.99 -13.95 17.18
C ASN A 169 -3.64 -14.58 17.56
N ARG A 170 -2.96 -14.01 18.55
CA ARG A 170 -1.69 -14.57 19.06
C ARG A 170 -1.88 -15.95 19.71
N MET A 171 -3.00 -16.17 20.41
CA MET A 171 -3.30 -17.48 21.03
C MET A 171 -3.60 -18.53 19.96
N LYS A 172 -4.40 -18.19 18.95
CA LYS A 172 -4.72 -19.08 17.82
C LYS A 172 -3.47 -19.43 17.02
N ASN A 173 -2.62 -18.44 16.73
CA ASN A 173 -1.40 -18.63 15.96
C ASN A 173 -1.65 -19.43 14.66
N ASN A 174 -0.92 -20.52 14.43
CA ASN A 174 -1.03 -21.39 13.26
C ASN A 174 -1.95 -22.61 13.48
N HIS A 175 -2.67 -22.65 14.62
CA HIS A 175 -3.63 -23.72 14.86
C HIS A 175 -4.83 -23.61 13.92
N THR A 176 -5.40 -24.77 13.59
CA THR A 176 -6.72 -24.80 12.97
C THR A 176 -7.75 -24.21 13.94
N GLU A 177 -8.88 -23.76 13.44
CA GLU A 177 -9.96 -23.26 14.30
C GLU A 177 -10.45 -24.35 15.27
N GLU A 178 -10.57 -25.60 14.78
CA GLU A 178 -10.97 -26.76 15.57
C GLU A 178 -10.02 -27.00 16.74
N ASP A 179 -8.70 -27.08 16.47
CA ASP A 179 -7.70 -27.28 17.51
C ASP A 179 -7.68 -26.14 18.53
N PHE A 180 -7.77 -24.90 18.04
CA PHE A 180 -7.82 -23.73 18.91
C PHE A 180 -9.01 -23.78 19.86
N LEU A 181 -10.21 -24.01 19.34
CA LEU A 181 -11.42 -24.11 20.16
C LEU A 181 -11.39 -25.29 21.13
N LYS A 182 -10.81 -26.42 20.71
CA LYS A 182 -10.58 -27.58 21.60
C LYS A 182 -9.70 -27.21 22.78
N TYR A 183 -8.58 -26.51 22.57
CA TYR A 183 -7.72 -26.07 23.68
C TYR A 183 -8.41 -25.06 24.59
N ILE A 184 -9.17 -24.11 24.04
CA ILE A 184 -9.95 -23.16 24.84
C ILE A 184 -10.95 -23.90 25.73
N LYS A 185 -11.66 -24.91 25.21
CA LYS A 185 -12.59 -25.76 25.96
C LYS A 185 -11.90 -26.48 27.09
N LEU A 186 -10.76 -27.15 26.84
CA LEU A 186 -9.98 -27.85 27.84
C LEU A 186 -9.50 -26.92 28.97
N ILE A 187 -9.05 -25.71 28.62
CA ILE A 187 -8.66 -24.70 29.62
C ILE A 187 -9.85 -24.29 30.46
N TYR A 188 -11.00 -24.02 29.83
CA TYR A 188 -12.23 -23.66 30.55
C TYR A 188 -12.65 -24.78 31.55
N GLU A 189 -12.74 -26.02 31.07
CA GLU A 189 -13.14 -27.18 31.87
C GLU A 189 -12.22 -27.41 33.07
N ASN A 190 -10.91 -27.26 32.89
CA ASN A 190 -9.92 -27.52 33.95
C ASN A 190 -9.69 -26.35 34.92
N ARG A 191 -10.03 -25.13 34.55
CA ARG A 191 -9.64 -23.91 35.31
C ARG A 191 -10.78 -23.07 35.80
N LEU A 192 -11.93 -23.08 35.10
CA LEU A 192 -12.99 -22.10 35.30
C LEU A 192 -14.36 -22.75 35.61
N SER A 193 -14.52 -24.06 35.39
CA SER A 193 -15.77 -24.79 35.68
C SER A 193 -15.71 -25.64 36.95
N GLY A 194 -14.64 -25.47 37.77
CA GLY A 194 -14.48 -26.12 39.06
C GLY A 194 -15.01 -25.27 40.20
#